data_9b4c6ceb88389a3dd3690b88daaf59c8
#
_entry.id   9b4c6ceb88389a3dd3690b88daaf59c8
#
_cell.length_a   1.000
_cell.length_b   1.000
_cell.length_c   1.000
_cell.angle_alpha   90.00
_cell.angle_beta   90.00
_cell.angle_gamma   90.00
#
_symmetry.space_group_name_H-M   'P 1'
#
loop_
_entity.id
_entity.type
_entity.pdbx_description
1 polymer ?
#
loop_
_entity_poly.entity_id
_entity_poly.type
_entity_poly.pdbx_seq_one_letter_code
_entity_poly.pdbx_strand_id
1 'polypeptide(L)'
;MRPHPLPQLLGRTEDELRWHRRRSLLQAAAAWATAGGWVTAQAQSQSNIVELRGDVLRNGRALTANDTIATGDRIETGPGSTAVFAVGHSAFMLRQNTRVSLEGEESTTVKVLRLLTGAVASVWGQGTDRQVILPTLTAGIRGTGVYAEVFPEQ
;
A
#
# COMPACT_ATOMS: atom_id res chain seq x y z
N MET A 1 -38.09 16.62 13.30
CA MET A 1 -37.30 16.43 12.07
C MET A 1 -35.89 16.96 12.27
N ARG A 2 -34.93 16.18 11.90
CA ARG A 2 -33.53 16.49 12.11
C ARG A 2 -32.71 16.26 10.87
N PRO A 3 -32.42 17.26 10.10
CA PRO A 3 -31.59 17.10 8.89
C PRO A 3 -30.09 17.12 9.20
N HIS A 4 -29.71 17.15 10.45
CA HIS A 4 -28.33 17.36 10.84
C HIS A 4 -27.35 16.25 10.52
N PRO A 5 -27.72 14.99 10.38
CA PRO A 5 -26.76 13.99 9.99
C PRO A 5 -26.15 14.24 8.60
N LEU A 6 -26.91 14.87 7.71
CA LEU A 6 -26.44 15.09 6.35
C LEU A 6 -25.23 16.00 6.25
N PRO A 7 -25.22 17.18 6.92
CA PRO A 7 -24.01 17.99 6.89
C PRO A 7 -22.79 17.31 7.49
N GLN A 8 -23.02 16.51 8.52
CA GLN A 8 -21.93 15.77 9.13
C GLN A 8 -21.41 14.67 8.23
N LEU A 9 -22.31 14.01 7.52
CA LEU A 9 -21.91 13.00 6.57
C LEU A 9 -21.17 13.62 5.39
N LEU A 10 -21.60 14.80 4.98
CA LEU A 10 -20.95 15.54 3.92
C LEU A 10 -19.62 16.13 4.36
N GLY A 11 -19.45 16.34 5.65
CA GLY A 11 -18.20 16.83 6.20
C GLY A 11 -17.11 15.77 6.32
N ARG A 12 -17.47 14.54 6.08
CA ARG A 12 -16.46 13.49 5.97
C ARG A 12 -15.77 13.60 4.64
N THR A 13 -14.80 14.45 4.64
CA THR A 13 -14.02 14.75 3.47
C THR A 13 -13.04 13.62 3.19
N GLU A 14 -12.40 13.72 2.05
CA GLU A 14 -11.36 12.79 1.68
C GLU A 14 -10.24 12.71 2.72
N ASP A 15 -10.06 13.76 3.49
CA ASP A 15 -9.04 13.78 4.54
C ASP A 15 -9.38 12.80 5.67
N GLU A 16 -10.63 12.71 6.06
CA GLU A 16 -11.05 11.71 7.04
C GLU A 16 -10.89 10.29 6.50
N LEU A 17 -11.24 10.09 5.24
CA LEU A 17 -11.04 8.80 4.59
C LEU A 17 -9.56 8.45 4.52
N ARG A 18 -8.72 9.42 4.22
CA ARG A 18 -7.27 9.23 4.23
C ARG A 18 -6.76 8.86 5.60
N TRP A 19 -7.28 9.53 6.62
CA TRP A 19 -6.89 9.25 8.00
C TRP A 19 -7.28 7.83 8.43
N HIS A 20 -8.48 7.40 8.09
CA HIS A 20 -8.92 6.03 8.36
C HIS A 20 -8.07 5.00 7.63
N ARG A 21 -7.72 5.28 6.39
CA ARG A 21 -6.87 4.39 5.60
C ARG A 21 -5.47 4.29 6.21
N ARG A 22 -4.92 5.41 6.64
CA ARG A 22 -3.63 5.41 7.36
C ARG A 22 -3.70 4.58 8.62
N ARG A 23 -4.76 4.75 9.38
CA ARG A 23 -4.94 4.01 10.62
C ARG A 23 -5.07 2.52 10.35
N SER A 24 -5.82 2.15 9.34
CA SER A 24 -5.95 0.74 8.94
C SER A 24 -4.61 0.16 8.51
N LEU A 25 -3.83 0.93 7.76
CA LEU A 25 -2.52 0.49 7.32
C LEU A 25 -1.55 0.34 8.48
N LEU A 26 -1.57 1.28 9.43
CA LEU A 26 -0.75 1.20 10.63
C LEU A 26 -1.16 0.01 11.50
N GLN A 27 -2.45 -0.25 11.62
CA GLN A 27 -2.95 -1.41 12.34
C GLN A 27 -2.52 -2.71 11.66
N ALA A 28 -2.58 -2.75 10.35
CA ALA A 28 -2.11 -3.90 9.58
C ALA A 28 -0.61 -4.13 9.80
N ALA A 29 0.18 -3.06 9.75
CA ALA A 29 1.61 -3.13 9.99
C ALA A 29 1.91 -3.59 11.42
N ALA A 30 1.18 -3.07 12.41
CA ALA A 30 1.34 -3.48 13.80
C ALA A 30 0.95 -4.94 14.00
N ALA A 31 -0.16 -5.36 13.40
CA ALA A 31 -0.60 -6.76 13.46
C ALA A 31 0.44 -7.67 12.80
N TRP A 32 1.00 -7.22 11.69
CA TRP A 32 2.03 -7.99 11.00
C TRP A 32 3.29 -8.10 11.86
N ALA A 33 3.70 -7.03 12.50
CA ALA A 33 4.85 -7.05 13.39
C ALA A 33 4.62 -7.99 14.58
N THR A 34 3.41 -7.99 15.13
CA THR A 34 3.04 -8.90 16.22
C THR A 34 3.04 -10.35 15.74
N ALA A 35 2.43 -10.60 14.60
CA ALA A 35 2.44 -11.92 13.99
C ALA A 35 3.85 -12.36 13.64
N GLY A 36 4.67 -11.45 13.13
CA GLY A 36 6.06 -11.70 12.83
C GLY A 36 6.86 -12.14 14.04
N GLY A 37 6.57 -11.56 15.20
CA GLY A 37 7.20 -11.96 16.47
C GLY A 37 6.89 -13.40 16.84
N TRP A 38 5.69 -13.84 16.58
CA TRP A 38 5.30 -15.24 16.81
C TRP A 38 5.91 -16.19 15.80
N VAL A 39 5.96 -15.77 14.57
CA VAL A 39 6.41 -16.59 13.45
C VAL A 39 7.93 -16.67 13.36
N THR A 40 8.65 -15.74 14.00
CA THR A 40 10.11 -15.77 13.97
C THR A 40 10.71 -17.08 14.46
N ALA A 41 10.03 -17.78 15.36
CA ALA A 41 10.47 -19.08 15.81
C ALA A 41 10.44 -20.15 14.72
N GLN A 42 9.63 -19.93 13.69
CA GLN A 42 9.47 -20.85 12.57
C GLN A 42 9.94 -20.23 11.26
N ALA A 43 10.63 -19.15 11.38
CA ALA A 43 10.88 -18.24 10.29
C ALA A 43 11.86 -18.76 9.29
N GLN A 44 11.36 -19.45 8.35
CA GLN A 44 12.20 -19.95 7.28
C GLN A 44 12.06 -19.12 6.02
N SER A 45 10.89 -18.79 5.63
CA SER A 45 10.63 -17.97 4.48
C SER A 45 9.36 -17.21 4.77
N GLN A 46 9.51 -16.03 5.34
CA GLN A 46 8.35 -15.29 5.71
C GLN A 46 7.84 -14.44 4.58
N SER A 47 6.59 -14.67 4.29
CA SER A 47 5.83 -13.77 3.48
C SER A 47 5.77 -12.40 4.17
N ASN A 48 5.87 -11.35 3.40
CA ASN A 48 5.64 -9.99 3.85
C ASN A 48 4.26 -9.48 3.44
N ILE A 49 3.37 -10.39 3.08
CA ILE A 49 2.02 -10.08 2.68
C ILE A 49 1.11 -10.15 3.90
N VAL A 50 0.43 -9.03 4.18
CA VAL A 50 -0.46 -8.91 5.33
C VAL A 50 -1.88 -9.33 4.95
N GLU A 51 -2.33 -8.90 3.79
CA GLU A 51 -3.66 -9.22 3.30
C GLU A 51 -3.64 -9.37 1.79
N LEU A 52 -4.34 -10.36 1.30
CA LEU A 52 -4.46 -10.62 -0.13
C LEU A 52 -5.88 -11.03 -0.43
N ARG A 53 -6.56 -10.27 -1.27
CA ARG A 53 -7.93 -10.57 -1.69
C ARG A 53 -8.06 -10.48 -3.19
N GLY A 54 -8.73 -11.45 -3.75
CA GLY A 54 -9.03 -11.47 -5.18
C GLY A 54 -7.81 -11.83 -6.02
N ASP A 55 -7.78 -11.27 -7.21
CA ASP A 55 -6.73 -11.56 -8.19
C ASP A 55 -5.63 -10.52 -8.09
N VAL A 56 -4.46 -10.94 -7.66
CA VAL A 56 -3.28 -10.09 -7.55
C VAL A 56 -2.13 -10.77 -8.27
N LEU A 57 -1.44 -10.01 -9.10
CA LEU A 57 -0.30 -10.50 -9.87
C LEU A 57 0.99 -9.84 -9.40
N ARG A 58 2.03 -10.62 -9.33
CA ARG A 58 3.40 -10.14 -9.11
C ARG A 58 4.22 -10.51 -10.33
N ASN A 59 4.70 -9.50 -11.04
CA ASN A 59 5.49 -9.69 -12.27
C ASN A 59 4.77 -10.58 -13.29
N GLY A 60 3.43 -10.43 -13.39
CA GLY A 60 2.60 -11.19 -14.31
C GLY A 60 2.18 -12.57 -13.82
N ARG A 61 2.57 -12.98 -12.64
CA ARG A 61 2.20 -14.27 -12.06
C ARG A 61 1.30 -14.10 -10.86
N ALA A 62 0.41 -15.04 -10.63
CA ALA A 62 -0.48 -15.01 -9.49
C ALA A 62 0.32 -14.95 -8.18
N LEU A 63 0.01 -13.95 -7.37
CA LEU A 63 0.63 -13.76 -6.06
C LEU A 63 -0.10 -14.61 -5.04
N THR A 64 0.64 -15.32 -4.22
CA THR A 64 0.08 -16.10 -3.11
C THR A 64 0.48 -15.48 -1.77
N ALA A 65 -0.24 -15.83 -0.73
CA ALA A 65 0.03 -15.31 0.61
C ALA A 65 1.40 -15.74 1.15
N ASN A 66 2.01 -16.73 0.55
CA ASN A 66 3.33 -17.22 0.96
C ASN A 66 4.48 -16.56 0.20
N ASP A 67 4.18 -15.74 -0.78
CA ASP A 67 5.19 -15.05 -1.57
C ASP A 67 5.78 -13.87 -0.81
N THR A 68 6.95 -13.42 -1.26
CA THR A 68 7.64 -12.26 -0.71
C THR A 68 7.78 -11.22 -1.80
N ILE A 69 7.30 -10.01 -1.51
CA ILE A 69 7.42 -8.86 -2.40
C ILE A 69 8.68 -8.08 -2.03
N ALA A 70 9.43 -7.67 -3.05
CA ALA A 70 10.68 -6.93 -2.88
C ALA A 70 10.74 -5.77 -3.88
N THR A 71 11.75 -4.93 -3.74
CA THR A 71 12.03 -3.90 -4.75
C THR A 71 12.33 -4.56 -6.09
N GLY A 72 11.92 -3.91 -7.15
CA GLY A 72 12.00 -4.47 -8.49
C GLY A 72 10.72 -5.17 -8.92
N ASP A 73 9.81 -5.45 -8.00
CA ASP A 73 8.57 -6.14 -8.31
C ASP A 73 7.51 -5.16 -8.82
N ARG A 74 6.69 -5.67 -9.72
CA ARG A 74 5.48 -5.02 -10.19
C ARG A 74 4.28 -5.77 -9.65
N ILE A 75 3.39 -5.05 -9.00
CA ILE A 75 2.19 -5.63 -8.40
C ILE A 75 0.97 -5.05 -9.11
N GLU A 76 0.05 -5.93 -9.49
CA GLU A 76 -1.19 -5.56 -10.15
C GLU A 76 -2.36 -6.20 -9.42
N THR A 77 -3.40 -5.41 -9.15
CA THR A 77 -4.65 -5.91 -8.58
C THR A 77 -5.75 -5.81 -9.63
N GLY A 78 -6.62 -6.81 -9.66
CA GLY A 78 -7.78 -6.84 -10.53
C GLY A 78 -9.01 -6.16 -9.92
N PRO A 79 -10.17 -6.27 -10.59
CA PRO A 79 -11.42 -5.76 -10.05
C PRO A 79 -11.75 -6.41 -8.71
N GLY A 80 -12.20 -5.61 -7.75
CA GLY A 80 -12.57 -6.10 -6.43
C GLY A 80 -11.43 -6.68 -5.62
N SER A 81 -10.20 -6.50 -6.05
CA SER A 81 -9.02 -7.10 -5.42
C SER A 81 -8.26 -6.07 -4.61
N THR A 82 -7.64 -6.53 -3.53
CA THR A 82 -6.80 -5.68 -2.67
C THR A 82 -5.58 -6.46 -2.23
N ALA A 83 -4.50 -5.72 -1.96
CA ALA A 83 -3.28 -6.29 -1.42
C ALA A 83 -2.68 -5.35 -0.39
N VAL A 84 -2.27 -5.90 0.75
CA VAL A 84 -1.54 -5.17 1.78
C VAL A 84 -0.25 -5.93 2.05
N PHE A 85 0.86 -5.24 1.95
CA PHE A 85 2.16 -5.86 2.18
C PHE A 85 3.14 -4.84 2.75
N ALA A 86 4.21 -5.35 3.33
CA ALA A 86 5.27 -4.52 3.87
C ALA A 86 6.61 -4.91 3.24
N VAL A 87 7.39 -3.91 2.86
CA VAL A 87 8.75 -4.10 2.37
C VAL A 87 9.68 -3.30 3.26
N GLY A 88 10.50 -4.00 4.04
CA GLY A 88 11.35 -3.37 5.03
C GLY A 88 10.52 -2.59 6.05
N HIS A 89 10.78 -1.30 6.16
CA HIS A 89 10.10 -0.41 7.09
C HIS A 89 8.94 0.35 6.46
N SER A 90 8.53 -0.04 5.26
CA SER A 90 7.43 0.60 4.54
C SER A 90 6.30 -0.38 4.34
N ALA A 91 5.07 0.12 4.36
CA ALA A 91 3.89 -0.70 4.14
C ALA A 91 3.01 -0.07 3.06
N PHE A 92 2.37 -0.91 2.28
CA PHE A 92 1.60 -0.49 1.13
C PHE A 92 0.25 -1.21 1.10
N MET A 93 -0.79 -0.45 0.80
CA MET A 93 -2.13 -0.98 0.58
C MET A 93 -2.57 -0.59 -0.84
N LEU A 94 -2.76 -1.58 -1.68
CA LEU A 94 -3.25 -1.40 -3.04
C LEU A 94 -4.75 -1.65 -3.09
N ARG A 95 -5.47 -0.75 -3.74
CA ARG A 95 -6.89 -0.93 -4.01
C ARG A 95 -7.07 -1.71 -5.30
N GLN A 96 -8.32 -1.88 -5.70
CA GLN A 96 -8.64 -2.58 -6.95
C GLN A 96 -8.09 -1.84 -8.17
N ASN A 97 -7.86 -2.57 -9.24
CA ASN A 97 -7.42 -2.03 -10.53
C ASN A 97 -6.17 -1.16 -10.42
N THR A 98 -5.25 -1.58 -9.56
CA THR A 98 -4.04 -0.83 -9.25
C THR A 98 -2.84 -1.54 -9.86
N ARG A 99 -1.95 -0.75 -10.43
CA ARG A 99 -0.66 -1.23 -10.96
C ARG A 99 0.44 -0.35 -10.41
N VAL A 100 1.34 -0.96 -9.66
CA VAL A 100 2.48 -0.26 -9.08
C VAL A 100 3.77 -0.99 -9.40
N SER A 101 4.86 -0.23 -9.39
CA SER A 101 6.21 -0.75 -9.49
C SER A 101 7.01 -0.20 -8.30
N LEU A 102 7.74 -1.09 -7.64
CA LEU A 102 8.57 -0.72 -6.49
C LEU A 102 10.02 -0.67 -6.93
N GLU A 103 10.68 0.44 -6.66
CA GLU A 103 12.07 0.64 -7.05
C GLU A 103 12.93 1.01 -5.84
N GLY A 104 14.16 0.52 -5.84
CA GLY A 104 15.12 0.80 -4.78
C GLY A 104 16.43 0.08 -5.06
N GLU A 105 17.46 0.45 -4.32
CA GLU A 105 18.78 -0.14 -4.47
C GLU A 105 18.89 -1.50 -3.77
N GLU A 106 18.16 -1.65 -2.69
CA GLU A 106 18.16 -2.87 -1.90
C GLU A 106 16.78 -3.52 -1.93
N SER A 107 16.74 -4.84 -1.84
CA SER A 107 15.51 -5.61 -1.96
C SER A 107 14.45 -5.27 -0.90
N THR A 108 14.86 -4.73 0.23
CA THR A 108 13.97 -4.39 1.33
C THR A 108 13.80 -2.90 1.54
N THR A 109 14.39 -2.07 0.68
CA THR A 109 14.32 -0.62 0.83
C THR A 109 13.70 0.01 -0.41
N VAL A 110 12.41 0.28 -0.34
CA VAL A 110 11.70 0.97 -1.42
C VAL A 110 11.99 2.46 -1.32
N LYS A 111 12.54 3.03 -2.37
CA LYS A 111 12.76 4.47 -2.50
C LYS A 111 11.76 5.13 -3.42
N VAL A 112 11.31 4.42 -4.43
CA VAL A 112 10.38 4.96 -5.41
C VAL A 112 9.21 4.01 -5.57
N LEU A 113 8.01 4.55 -5.44
CA LEU A 113 6.78 3.86 -5.80
C LEU A 113 6.24 4.53 -7.05
N ARG A 114 6.15 3.76 -8.11
CA ARG A 114 5.58 4.25 -9.36
C ARG A 114 4.16 3.71 -9.51
N LEU A 115 3.20 4.60 -9.42
CA LEU A 115 1.79 4.27 -9.56
C LEU A 115 1.34 4.57 -10.99
N LEU A 116 0.97 3.54 -11.70
CA LEU A 116 0.53 3.65 -13.10
C LEU A 116 -0.98 3.82 -13.21
N THR A 117 -1.72 3.04 -12.45
CA THR A 117 -3.18 3.10 -12.38
C THR A 117 -3.66 2.76 -10.98
N GLY A 118 -4.87 3.17 -10.65
CA GLY A 118 -5.53 2.80 -9.41
C GLY A 118 -5.16 3.68 -8.24
N ALA A 119 -5.10 3.10 -7.07
CA ALA A 119 -4.85 3.84 -5.84
C ALA A 119 -4.00 3.04 -4.86
N VAL A 120 -3.14 3.74 -4.16
CA VAL A 120 -2.27 3.16 -3.14
C VAL A 120 -2.22 4.07 -1.92
N ALA A 121 -2.34 3.46 -0.75
CA ALA A 121 -1.99 4.11 0.51
C ALA A 121 -0.65 3.52 0.95
N SER A 122 0.27 4.38 1.34
CA SER A 122 1.61 3.95 1.74
C SER A 122 2.03 4.62 3.04
N VAL A 123 2.71 3.85 3.87
CA VAL A 123 3.37 4.34 5.08
C VAL A 123 4.85 4.05 4.91
N TRP A 124 5.64 5.08 5.03
CA TRP A 124 7.08 4.99 4.77
C TRP A 124 7.84 5.05 6.10
N GLY A 125 8.81 4.17 6.23
CA GLY A 125 9.75 4.26 7.33
C GLY A 125 10.67 5.48 7.21
N GLN A 126 11.56 5.68 8.15
CA GLN A 126 12.50 6.78 8.13
C GLN A 126 13.47 6.65 6.96
N GLY A 127 13.81 7.78 6.39
CA GLY A 127 14.77 7.85 5.29
C GLY A 127 14.57 9.10 4.45
N THR A 128 15.55 9.34 3.60
CA THR A 128 15.55 10.46 2.65
C THR A 128 15.35 9.94 1.23
N ASP A 129 15.07 10.86 0.32
CA ASP A 129 15.00 10.58 -1.12
C ASP A 129 13.96 9.57 -1.53
N ARG A 130 12.78 9.67 -0.92
CA ARG A 130 11.65 8.83 -1.28
C ARG A 130 10.68 9.59 -2.14
N GLN A 131 10.15 8.90 -3.15
CA GLN A 131 9.27 9.52 -4.13
C GLN A 131 8.11 8.60 -4.49
N VAL A 132 6.99 9.23 -4.80
CA VAL A 132 5.88 8.58 -5.50
C VAL A 132 5.78 9.22 -6.87
N ILE A 133 5.85 8.40 -7.90
CA ILE A 133 5.78 8.84 -9.29
C ILE A 133 4.45 8.41 -9.87
N LEU A 134 3.68 9.39 -10.33
CA LEU A 134 2.43 9.19 -11.06
C LEU A 134 2.66 9.56 -12.53
N PRO A 135 1.75 9.20 -13.45
CA PRO A 135 1.95 9.50 -14.87
C PRO A 135 2.17 10.99 -15.17
N THR A 136 1.58 11.86 -14.36
CA THR A 136 1.63 13.31 -14.62
C THR A 136 2.43 14.10 -13.60
N LEU A 137 2.91 13.46 -12.54
CA LEU A 137 3.60 14.20 -11.48
C LEU A 137 4.52 13.29 -10.68
N THR A 138 5.53 13.90 -10.08
CA THR A 138 6.40 13.24 -9.11
C THR A 138 6.32 13.99 -7.80
N ALA A 139 6.06 13.26 -6.71
CA ALA A 139 5.98 13.85 -5.39
C ALA A 139 7.08 13.29 -4.49
N GLY A 140 7.85 14.17 -3.90
CA GLY A 140 8.79 13.80 -2.85
C GLY A 140 8.04 13.55 -1.54
N ILE A 141 8.48 12.58 -0.76
CA ILE A 141 7.82 12.21 0.47
C ILE A 141 8.56 12.81 1.66
N ARG A 142 7.82 13.60 2.42
CA ARG A 142 8.25 14.09 3.72
C ARG A 142 7.22 13.65 4.73
N GLY A 143 7.60 12.82 5.66
CA GLY A 143 6.68 12.25 6.62
C GLY A 143 6.44 10.77 6.35
N THR A 144 5.40 10.21 6.93
CA THR A 144 5.23 8.77 6.99
C THR A 144 4.13 8.21 6.11
N GLY A 145 3.11 8.98 5.77
CA GLY A 145 1.97 8.43 5.04
C GLY A 145 1.59 9.23 3.81
N VAL A 146 1.30 8.53 2.74
CA VAL A 146 0.87 9.11 1.46
C VAL A 146 -0.26 8.27 0.89
N TYR A 147 -1.28 8.95 0.40
CA TYR A 147 -2.31 8.34 -0.44
C TYR A 147 -2.22 8.95 -1.84
N ALA A 148 -2.15 8.09 -2.82
CA ALA A 148 -2.09 8.51 -4.22
C ALA A 148 -3.12 7.75 -5.03
N GLU A 149 -3.73 8.42 -5.98
CA GLU A 149 -4.73 7.83 -6.86
C GLU A 149 -4.57 8.40 -8.27
N VAL A 150 -4.68 7.52 -9.24
CA VAL A 150 -4.67 7.86 -10.66
C VAL A 150 -6.04 7.54 -11.22
N PHE A 151 -6.72 8.54 -11.71
CA PHE A 151 -8.02 8.38 -12.36
C PHE A 151 -7.78 8.04 -13.82
N PRO A 152 -8.47 7.03 -14.37
CA PRO A 152 -8.36 6.74 -15.79
C PRO A 152 -8.93 7.91 -16.59
N GLU A 153 -8.23 8.25 -17.66
CA GLU A 153 -8.76 9.23 -18.61
C GLU A 153 -9.99 8.64 -19.32
N GLN A 154 -11.00 9.48 -19.44
CA GLN A 154 -12.22 9.11 -20.13
C GLN A 154 -12.12 9.47 -21.62
#